data_adcf6af2ed3f74a44b59349203359f31
#
_entry.id   adcf6af2ed3f74a44b59349203359f31
#
_cell.length_a   1.000
_cell.length_b   1.000
_cell.length_c   1.000
_cell.angle_alpha   90.00
_cell.angle_beta   90.00
_cell.angle_gamma   90.00
#
_symmetry.space_group_name_H-M   'P 1'
#
loop_
_entity.id
_entity.type
_entity.pdbx_description
1 polymer ?
#
loop_
_entity_poly.entity_id
_entity_poly.type
_entity_poly.pdbx_seq_one_letter_code
_entity_poly.pdbx_strand_id
1 'polypeptide(L)'
;MNQGVADAAAASTESDTAAEPIVVGERVRKSYGAVDALAGVDLAVEPGEVFGLIGPNGAGKTTLVRALTGTTDVEGTVRVFGAPPTTVDAGRVGLLPQSFDPPARLTARELVDYYGGLYDDARDTESVLTDVGMSADADAWYETLSGGQQRRTCVATAVVNDPDLLFLDEPTTGIDPAGRRALHQLIARLAADGTTVFLTSHAMDEVERLADRVMLLRDGDVVAVGPPAELIAEHAGRPRLEIALRDPTAVRPSECTTDDDSVTTNDAPTNGDPPAVDDGISAAVADAVDGATVESTTDGLRIRGIDPVEIGSVVDALATVGVGFDSLTWAEPSLEDVYLRLTGETYSPRSATDLTDAERRADGGTSSNGGSHTDSGSRTDDGVRPHSGSRGDGGAR
;
A
#
# COMPACT_ATOMS: atom_id res chain seq x y z
N MET A 1 -77.78 0.72 -13.64
CA MET A 1 -76.99 1.87 -14.05
C MET A 1 -75.96 2.11 -12.90
N ASN A 2 -74.77 1.64 -13.03
CA ASN A 2 -73.73 2.12 -12.17
C ASN A 2 -72.38 1.72 -12.83
N GLN A 3 -71.72 2.71 -13.40
CA GLN A 3 -70.42 2.59 -13.98
C GLN A 3 -69.41 2.80 -12.85
N GLY A 4 -68.66 1.76 -12.54
CA GLY A 4 -67.48 1.81 -11.65
C GLY A 4 -66.25 2.23 -12.44
N VAL A 5 -65.69 3.33 -12.07
CA VAL A 5 -64.38 3.84 -12.54
C VAL A 5 -63.30 3.02 -11.86
N ALA A 6 -62.56 2.27 -12.65
CA ALA A 6 -61.31 1.65 -12.21
C ALA A 6 -60.17 2.66 -12.39
N ASP A 7 -59.70 3.19 -11.29
CA ASP A 7 -58.48 4.02 -11.22
C ASP A 7 -57.28 3.09 -11.08
N ALA A 8 -56.54 2.94 -12.18
CA ALA A 8 -55.29 2.19 -12.19
C ALA A 8 -54.19 3.10 -11.70
N ALA A 9 -53.79 2.93 -10.44
CA ALA A 9 -52.58 3.51 -9.91
C ALA A 9 -51.37 2.89 -10.64
N ALA A 10 -50.81 3.67 -11.55
CA ALA A 10 -49.48 3.41 -12.09
C ALA A 10 -48.46 3.59 -10.97
N ALA A 11 -48.01 2.47 -10.43
CA ALA A 11 -46.80 2.44 -9.59
C ALA A 11 -45.62 2.81 -10.49
N SER A 12 -45.13 4.03 -10.36
CA SER A 12 -43.84 4.45 -10.86
C SER A 12 -42.77 3.66 -10.08
N THR A 13 -42.28 2.61 -10.66
CA THR A 13 -40.97 2.04 -10.26
C THR A 13 -39.95 3.09 -10.63
N GLU A 14 -39.52 3.88 -9.66
CA GLU A 14 -38.24 4.57 -9.71
C GLU A 14 -37.19 3.47 -9.82
N SER A 15 -36.75 3.19 -11.03
CA SER A 15 -35.49 2.50 -11.28
C SER A 15 -34.41 3.42 -10.70
N ASP A 16 -33.87 3.03 -9.57
CA ASP A 16 -32.58 3.50 -9.09
C ASP A 16 -31.60 3.13 -10.20
N THR A 17 -31.33 4.05 -11.11
CA THR A 17 -30.32 3.91 -12.15
C THR A 17 -28.99 4.08 -11.43
N ALA A 18 -28.48 3.00 -10.85
CA ALA A 18 -27.08 2.94 -10.44
C ALA A 18 -26.23 3.42 -11.63
N ALA A 19 -25.37 4.39 -11.40
CA ALA A 19 -24.47 4.88 -12.43
C ALA A 19 -23.63 3.70 -12.97
N GLU A 20 -23.34 3.69 -14.27
CA GLU A 20 -22.48 2.64 -14.81
C GLU A 20 -21.06 2.79 -14.25
N PRO A 21 -20.43 1.68 -13.80
CA PRO A 21 -19.06 1.72 -13.28
C PRO A 21 -18.07 2.33 -14.29
N ILE A 22 -17.21 3.21 -13.79
CA ILE A 22 -16.20 3.88 -14.61
C ILE A 22 -15.02 2.95 -14.97
N VAL A 23 -14.69 2.00 -14.08
CA VAL A 23 -13.71 0.94 -14.30
C VAL A 23 -14.38 -0.40 -14.07
N VAL A 24 -14.21 -1.32 -15.02
CA VAL A 24 -14.70 -2.70 -14.92
C VAL A 24 -13.57 -3.65 -15.29
N GLY A 25 -13.30 -4.61 -14.42
CA GLY A 25 -12.43 -5.76 -14.68
C GLY A 25 -13.23 -7.05 -14.49
N GLU A 26 -13.19 -7.94 -15.48
CA GLU A 26 -13.86 -9.24 -15.44
C GLU A 26 -12.85 -10.35 -15.68
N ARG A 27 -12.63 -11.18 -14.67
CA ARG A 27 -11.71 -12.32 -14.69
C ARG A 27 -10.32 -11.95 -15.19
N VAL A 28 -9.80 -10.81 -14.71
CA VAL A 28 -8.50 -10.27 -15.12
C VAL A 28 -7.38 -11.19 -14.63
N ARG A 29 -6.62 -11.78 -15.59
CA ARG A 29 -5.51 -12.69 -15.31
C ARG A 29 -4.21 -12.18 -15.92
N LYS A 30 -3.12 -12.39 -15.20
CA LYS A 30 -1.78 -12.07 -15.68
C LYS A 30 -0.74 -12.97 -15.06
N SER A 31 0.06 -13.63 -15.90
CA SER A 31 1.19 -14.44 -15.45
C SER A 31 2.50 -13.88 -15.99
N TYR A 32 3.55 -13.95 -15.21
CA TYR A 32 4.94 -13.67 -15.58
C TYR A 32 5.76 -14.96 -15.39
N GLY A 33 5.98 -15.67 -16.49
CA GLY A 33 6.61 -16.99 -16.46
C GLY A 33 5.77 -17.99 -15.66
N ALA A 34 6.28 -18.48 -14.54
CA ALA A 34 5.58 -19.44 -13.69
C ALA A 34 4.79 -18.79 -12.52
N VAL A 35 4.77 -17.45 -12.43
CA VAL A 35 4.10 -16.72 -11.34
C VAL A 35 2.83 -16.07 -11.88
N ASP A 36 1.70 -16.42 -11.28
CA ASP A 36 0.42 -15.78 -11.55
C ASP A 36 0.33 -14.51 -10.69
N ALA A 37 0.47 -13.36 -11.34
CA ALA A 37 0.39 -12.06 -10.68
C ALA A 37 -1.07 -11.61 -10.46
N LEU A 38 -2.00 -12.08 -11.32
CA LEU A 38 -3.45 -11.92 -11.17
C LEU A 38 -4.12 -13.24 -11.54
N ALA A 39 -4.94 -13.79 -10.65
CA ALA A 39 -5.51 -15.13 -10.76
C ALA A 39 -6.97 -15.15 -11.25
N GLY A 40 -7.52 -13.98 -11.65
CA GLY A 40 -8.90 -13.86 -12.13
C GLY A 40 -9.68 -12.81 -11.34
N VAL A 41 -9.14 -11.60 -11.27
CA VAL A 41 -9.69 -10.48 -10.50
C VAL A 41 -10.94 -9.93 -11.18
N ASP A 42 -12.03 -9.82 -10.42
CA ASP A 42 -13.26 -9.12 -10.79
C ASP A 42 -13.36 -7.84 -9.97
N LEU A 43 -13.61 -6.69 -10.63
CA LEU A 43 -13.80 -5.42 -9.96
C LEU A 43 -14.73 -4.48 -10.73
N ALA A 44 -15.37 -3.59 -10.00
CA ALA A 44 -16.12 -2.46 -10.53
C ALA A 44 -15.86 -1.25 -9.65
N VAL A 45 -15.55 -0.10 -10.27
CA VAL A 45 -15.31 1.18 -9.59
C VAL A 45 -16.37 2.16 -10.07
N GLU A 46 -17.08 2.77 -9.12
CA GLU A 46 -18.16 3.69 -9.40
C GLU A 46 -17.62 5.12 -9.67
N PRO A 47 -18.33 5.95 -10.44
CA PRO A 47 -17.92 7.33 -10.65
C PRO A 47 -17.87 8.13 -9.34
N GLY A 48 -16.79 8.89 -9.13
CA GLY A 48 -16.60 9.78 -7.98
C GLY A 48 -16.20 9.07 -6.68
N GLU A 49 -16.04 7.72 -6.66
CA GLU A 49 -15.58 7.03 -5.46
C GLU A 49 -14.04 7.05 -5.33
N VAL A 50 -13.58 6.96 -4.11
CA VAL A 50 -12.19 6.61 -3.78
C VAL A 50 -12.13 5.11 -3.55
N PHE A 51 -11.55 4.38 -4.51
CA PHE A 51 -11.39 2.94 -4.44
C PHE A 51 -9.95 2.57 -4.04
N GLY A 52 -9.80 1.87 -2.92
CA GLY A 52 -8.53 1.46 -2.37
C GLY A 52 -8.16 0.01 -2.73
N LEU A 53 -6.96 -0.22 -3.26
CA LEU A 53 -6.40 -1.56 -3.46
C LEU A 53 -5.30 -1.82 -2.45
N ILE A 54 -5.51 -2.78 -1.56
CA ILE A 54 -4.60 -3.12 -0.46
C ILE A 54 -4.08 -4.54 -0.63
N GLY A 55 -2.85 -4.76 -0.23
CA GLY A 55 -2.22 -6.08 -0.19
C GLY A 55 -0.73 -5.97 0.08
N PRO A 56 -0.07 -7.07 0.47
CA PRO A 56 1.37 -7.09 0.67
C PRO A 56 2.15 -6.83 -0.63
N ASN A 57 3.45 -6.65 -0.50
CA ASN A 57 4.32 -6.56 -1.67
C ASN A 57 4.29 -7.88 -2.44
N GLY A 58 4.11 -7.79 -3.76
CA GLY A 58 3.96 -8.97 -4.63
C GLY A 58 2.52 -9.49 -4.76
N ALA A 59 1.53 -8.92 -4.06
CA ALA A 59 0.13 -9.33 -4.16
C ALA A 59 -0.51 -9.11 -5.55
N GLY A 60 0.14 -8.33 -6.45
CA GLY A 60 -0.39 -8.05 -7.78
C GLY A 60 -0.91 -6.64 -7.99
N LYS A 61 -0.83 -5.74 -6.98
CA LYS A 61 -1.39 -4.37 -7.03
C LYS A 61 -0.94 -3.58 -8.27
N THR A 62 0.37 -3.40 -8.45
CA THR A 62 0.92 -2.68 -9.61
C THR A 62 0.58 -3.36 -10.94
N THR A 63 0.50 -4.69 -10.96
CA THR A 63 0.06 -5.43 -12.15
C THR A 63 -1.39 -5.11 -12.49
N LEU A 64 -2.27 -5.03 -11.48
CA LEU A 64 -3.66 -4.65 -11.69
C LEU A 64 -3.77 -3.20 -12.19
N VAL A 65 -3.05 -2.24 -11.59
CA VAL A 65 -3.00 -0.85 -12.09
C VAL A 65 -2.55 -0.82 -13.55
N ARG A 66 -1.49 -1.57 -13.92
CA ARG A 66 -1.02 -1.67 -15.31
C ARG A 66 -2.05 -2.27 -16.24
N ALA A 67 -2.84 -3.23 -15.78
CA ALA A 67 -3.94 -3.81 -16.56
C ALA A 67 -5.06 -2.77 -16.80
N LEU A 68 -5.47 -2.06 -15.74
CA LEU A 68 -6.52 -1.05 -15.81
C LEU A 68 -6.13 0.17 -16.63
N THR A 69 -4.84 0.52 -16.69
CA THR A 69 -4.31 1.61 -17.52
C THR A 69 -3.92 1.17 -18.93
N GLY A 70 -4.07 -0.11 -19.27
CA GLY A 70 -3.73 -0.64 -20.61
C GLY A 70 -2.23 -0.69 -20.90
N THR A 71 -1.38 -0.58 -19.87
CA THR A 71 0.09 -0.62 -20.01
C THR A 71 0.65 -2.05 -19.99
N THR A 72 -0.19 -3.06 -19.74
CA THR A 72 0.14 -4.50 -19.88
C THR A 72 -1.05 -5.27 -20.45
N ASP A 73 -0.77 -6.26 -21.29
CA ASP A 73 -1.79 -7.18 -21.79
C ASP A 73 -2.20 -8.14 -20.68
N VAL A 74 -3.49 -8.46 -20.64
CA VAL A 74 -4.09 -9.39 -19.67
C VAL A 74 -5.10 -10.30 -20.38
N GLU A 75 -5.39 -11.45 -19.76
CA GLU A 75 -6.56 -12.24 -20.09
C GLU A 75 -7.78 -11.71 -19.32
N GLY A 76 -8.99 -11.95 -19.86
CA GLY A 76 -10.23 -11.40 -19.31
C GLY A 76 -10.64 -10.11 -20.02
N THR A 77 -11.44 -9.29 -19.36
CA THR A 77 -11.95 -8.04 -19.91
C THR A 77 -11.61 -6.89 -18.99
N VAL A 78 -11.08 -5.79 -19.53
CA VAL A 78 -10.92 -4.51 -18.81
C VAL A 78 -11.59 -3.42 -19.64
N ARG A 79 -12.40 -2.61 -18.97
CA ARG A 79 -13.03 -1.41 -19.54
C ARG A 79 -12.84 -0.23 -18.61
N VAL A 80 -12.53 0.90 -19.21
CA VAL A 80 -12.47 2.21 -18.53
C VAL A 80 -13.35 3.15 -19.35
N PHE A 81 -14.30 3.83 -18.70
CA PHE A 81 -15.35 4.60 -19.38
C PHE A 81 -16.11 3.77 -20.43
N GLY A 82 -16.33 2.47 -20.18
CA GLY A 82 -17.02 1.56 -21.10
C GLY A 82 -16.19 1.08 -22.30
N ALA A 83 -14.95 1.58 -22.48
CA ALA A 83 -14.06 1.27 -23.61
C ALA A 83 -12.79 0.50 -23.15
N PRO A 84 -12.08 -0.19 -24.06
CA PRO A 84 -10.75 -0.75 -23.74
C PRO A 84 -9.79 0.36 -23.27
N PRO A 85 -8.97 0.14 -22.21
CA PRO A 85 -8.10 1.18 -21.65
C PRO A 85 -7.19 1.87 -22.67
N THR A 86 -6.70 1.10 -23.67
CA THR A 86 -5.81 1.61 -24.73
C THR A 86 -6.48 2.57 -25.71
N THR A 87 -7.80 2.70 -25.68
CA THR A 87 -8.58 3.58 -26.55
C THR A 87 -9.20 4.79 -25.83
N VAL A 88 -8.98 4.85 -24.51
CA VAL A 88 -9.47 5.97 -23.69
C VAL A 88 -8.64 7.21 -23.97
N ASP A 89 -9.31 8.36 -23.99
CA ASP A 89 -8.63 9.65 -24.10
C ASP A 89 -7.72 9.87 -22.89
N ALA A 90 -6.43 10.08 -23.16
CA ALA A 90 -5.42 10.30 -22.12
C ALA A 90 -5.69 11.56 -21.28
N GLY A 91 -6.41 12.56 -21.82
CA GLY A 91 -6.81 13.75 -21.06
C GLY A 91 -7.76 13.44 -19.91
N ARG A 92 -8.50 12.32 -19.96
CA ARG A 92 -9.46 11.92 -18.93
C ARG A 92 -8.87 11.09 -17.82
N VAL A 93 -7.61 10.64 -17.97
CA VAL A 93 -6.94 9.74 -17.01
C VAL A 93 -5.67 10.38 -16.49
N GLY A 94 -5.56 10.49 -15.18
CA GLY A 94 -4.31 10.81 -14.48
C GLY A 94 -3.65 9.52 -13.98
N LEU A 95 -2.33 9.43 -14.09
CA LEU A 95 -1.58 8.28 -13.60
C LEU A 95 -0.30 8.72 -12.88
N LEU A 96 -0.19 8.35 -11.61
CA LEU A 96 1.05 8.38 -10.86
C LEU A 96 1.53 6.96 -10.63
N PRO A 97 2.52 6.45 -11.35
CA PRO A 97 3.06 5.12 -11.11
C PRO A 97 3.91 5.10 -9.83
N GLN A 98 4.13 3.90 -9.30
CA GLN A 98 4.97 3.67 -8.11
C GLN A 98 6.37 4.24 -8.29
N SER A 99 7.00 3.97 -9.45
CA SER A 99 8.29 4.53 -9.84
C SER A 99 8.07 5.60 -10.88
N PHE A 100 8.33 6.84 -10.51
CA PHE A 100 8.28 8.00 -11.39
C PHE A 100 9.51 8.87 -11.11
N ASP A 101 10.37 8.99 -12.11
CA ASP A 101 11.67 9.65 -11.99
C ASP A 101 11.79 10.76 -13.08
N PRO A 102 11.23 11.94 -12.80
CA PRO A 102 11.27 13.04 -13.75
C PRO A 102 12.67 13.65 -13.86
N PRO A 103 12.96 14.48 -14.90
CA PRO A 103 14.25 15.13 -15.06
C PRO A 103 14.65 15.95 -13.83
N ALA A 104 15.79 15.59 -13.22
CA ALA A 104 16.27 16.11 -11.93
C ALA A 104 16.45 17.64 -11.90
N ARG A 105 16.79 18.25 -13.05
CA ARG A 105 17.10 19.68 -13.17
C ARG A 105 15.94 20.52 -13.74
N LEU A 106 14.75 20.02 -13.73
CA LEU A 106 13.56 20.85 -13.90
C LEU A 106 13.06 21.27 -12.52
N THR A 107 12.50 22.46 -12.44
CA THR A 107 11.80 22.94 -11.25
C THR A 107 10.44 22.25 -11.13
N ALA A 108 9.82 22.29 -9.95
CA ALA A 108 8.46 21.76 -9.79
C ALA A 108 7.49 22.43 -10.78
N ARG A 109 7.61 23.74 -10.98
CA ARG A 109 6.83 24.50 -11.97
C ARG A 109 7.04 23.98 -13.38
N GLU A 110 8.30 23.90 -13.83
CA GLU A 110 8.64 23.44 -15.18
C GLU A 110 8.17 22.01 -15.44
N LEU A 111 8.17 21.15 -14.41
CA LEU A 111 7.63 19.80 -14.52
C LEU A 111 6.12 19.82 -14.75
N VAL A 112 5.37 20.60 -13.94
CA VAL A 112 3.91 20.71 -14.11
C VAL A 112 3.55 21.34 -15.44
N ASP A 113 4.27 22.42 -15.85
CA ASP A 113 4.10 23.06 -17.17
C ASP A 113 4.38 22.07 -18.31
N TYR A 114 5.46 21.28 -18.20
CA TYR A 114 5.83 20.29 -19.23
C TYR A 114 4.73 19.24 -19.41
N TYR A 115 4.23 18.65 -18.28
CA TYR A 115 3.17 17.67 -18.36
C TYR A 115 1.83 18.29 -18.76
N GLY A 116 1.51 19.49 -18.30
CA GLY A 116 0.35 20.25 -18.73
C GLY A 116 0.36 20.53 -20.24
N GLY A 117 1.54 20.83 -20.81
CA GLY A 117 1.70 21.04 -22.24
C GLY A 117 1.44 19.82 -23.14
N LEU A 118 1.22 18.64 -22.57
CA LEU A 118 0.82 17.43 -23.30
C LEU A 118 -0.70 17.35 -23.52
N TYR A 119 -1.48 18.25 -22.92
CA TYR A 119 -2.94 18.26 -22.96
C TYR A 119 -3.45 19.61 -23.48
N ASP A 120 -4.56 19.58 -24.23
CA ASP A 120 -5.16 20.79 -24.80
C ASP A 120 -5.84 21.66 -23.73
N ASP A 121 -6.43 21.03 -22.71
CA ASP A 121 -7.21 21.66 -21.63
C ASP A 121 -6.58 21.41 -20.24
N ALA A 122 -5.27 21.68 -20.10
CA ALA A 122 -4.58 21.53 -18.81
C ALA A 122 -5.02 22.61 -17.82
N ARG A 123 -5.00 22.28 -16.54
CA ARG A 123 -5.20 23.21 -15.43
C ARG A 123 -4.05 24.22 -15.37
N ASP A 124 -4.32 25.40 -14.81
CA ASP A 124 -3.30 26.38 -14.52
C ASP A 124 -2.24 25.84 -13.54
N THR A 125 -0.98 25.91 -13.90
CA THR A 125 0.16 25.39 -13.14
C THR A 125 0.23 25.92 -11.70
N GLU A 126 -0.05 27.24 -11.50
CA GLU A 126 -0.04 27.84 -10.16
C GLU A 126 -1.15 27.27 -9.28
N SER A 127 -2.31 27.04 -9.87
CA SER A 127 -3.44 26.43 -9.19
C SER A 127 -3.11 25.00 -8.75
N VAL A 128 -2.53 24.19 -9.64
CA VAL A 128 -2.12 22.81 -9.34
C VAL A 128 -1.04 22.78 -8.26
N LEU A 129 -0.01 23.63 -8.36
CA LEU A 129 1.04 23.71 -7.35
C LEU A 129 0.50 24.15 -5.98
N THR A 130 -0.51 25.01 -5.97
CA THR A 130 -1.19 25.43 -4.73
C THR A 130 -1.93 24.26 -4.11
N ASP A 131 -2.67 23.49 -4.90
CA ASP A 131 -3.45 22.34 -4.43
C ASP A 131 -2.58 21.27 -3.79
N VAL A 132 -1.41 21.00 -4.35
CA VAL A 132 -0.45 20.04 -3.78
C VAL A 132 0.45 20.64 -2.69
N GLY A 133 0.30 21.94 -2.37
CA GLY A 133 1.08 22.64 -1.35
C GLY A 133 2.55 22.82 -1.73
N MET A 134 2.82 23.11 -3.02
CA MET A 134 4.16 23.30 -3.58
C MET A 134 4.43 24.74 -4.02
N SER A 135 3.52 25.71 -3.80
CA SER A 135 3.67 27.10 -4.24
C SER A 135 4.97 27.76 -3.74
N ALA A 136 5.39 27.48 -2.50
CA ALA A 136 6.61 28.06 -1.94
C ALA A 136 7.91 27.50 -2.55
N ASP A 137 7.86 26.26 -3.04
CA ASP A 137 8.99 25.50 -3.57
C ASP A 137 8.89 25.31 -5.10
N ALA A 138 7.98 26.04 -5.76
CA ALA A 138 7.66 25.88 -7.17
C ALA A 138 8.88 26.04 -8.09
N ASP A 139 9.79 26.96 -7.74
CA ASP A 139 10.98 27.28 -8.51
C ASP A 139 12.25 26.54 -8.03
N ALA A 140 12.12 25.62 -7.08
CA ALA A 140 13.21 24.75 -6.66
C ALA A 140 13.39 23.58 -7.64
N TRP A 141 14.65 23.22 -7.92
CA TRP A 141 14.95 22.05 -8.74
C TRP A 141 14.49 20.76 -8.08
N TYR A 142 13.92 19.86 -8.88
CA TYR A 142 13.38 18.59 -8.39
C TYR A 142 14.40 17.82 -7.54
N GLU A 143 15.67 17.76 -7.96
CA GLU A 143 16.74 17.06 -7.21
C GLU A 143 17.03 17.68 -5.84
N THR A 144 16.65 18.95 -5.59
CA THR A 144 16.88 19.63 -4.31
C THR A 144 15.69 19.54 -3.36
N LEU A 145 14.55 19.05 -3.85
CA LEU A 145 13.35 18.88 -3.06
C LEU A 145 13.49 17.70 -2.08
N SER A 146 12.85 17.78 -0.91
CA SER A 146 12.69 16.62 -0.03
C SER A 146 11.87 15.54 -0.71
N GLY A 147 12.01 14.26 -0.29
CA GLY A 147 11.24 13.15 -0.86
C GLY A 147 9.73 13.41 -0.87
N GLY A 148 9.19 14.00 0.20
CA GLY A 148 7.79 14.39 0.27
C GLY A 148 7.41 15.52 -0.71
N GLN A 149 8.28 16.51 -0.93
CA GLN A 149 8.06 17.56 -1.93
C GLN A 149 8.14 16.98 -3.34
N GLN A 150 9.12 16.11 -3.61
CA GLN A 150 9.24 15.39 -4.88
C GLN A 150 7.96 14.60 -5.18
N ARG A 151 7.45 13.83 -4.22
CA ARG A 151 6.22 13.04 -4.41
C ARG A 151 5.00 13.92 -4.67
N ARG A 152 4.85 15.05 -3.95
CA ARG A 152 3.78 16.03 -4.20
C ARG A 152 3.88 16.67 -5.58
N THR A 153 5.09 16.96 -6.05
CA THR A 153 5.33 17.43 -7.43
C THR A 153 4.90 16.37 -8.45
N CYS A 154 5.21 15.09 -8.19
CA CYS A 154 4.77 13.99 -9.05
C CYS A 154 3.24 13.84 -9.07
N VAL A 155 2.56 14.02 -7.93
CA VAL A 155 1.07 14.04 -7.90
C VAL A 155 0.55 15.23 -8.73
N ALA A 156 1.19 16.41 -8.64
CA ALA A 156 0.80 17.56 -9.44
C ALA A 156 0.80 17.25 -10.95
N THR A 157 1.82 16.52 -11.44
CA THR A 157 1.87 16.14 -12.86
C THR A 157 0.77 15.15 -13.27
N ALA A 158 0.22 14.39 -12.32
CA ALA A 158 -0.86 13.43 -12.57
C ALA A 158 -2.27 14.05 -12.51
N VAL A 159 -2.41 15.27 -11.96
CA VAL A 159 -3.70 15.97 -11.84
C VAL A 159 -3.79 17.20 -12.71
N VAL A 160 -2.73 17.54 -13.46
CA VAL A 160 -2.66 18.76 -14.28
C VAL A 160 -3.66 18.75 -15.44
N ASN A 161 -4.07 17.57 -15.91
CA ASN A 161 -5.06 17.36 -16.98
C ASN A 161 -6.52 17.35 -16.49
N ASP A 162 -6.78 17.67 -15.21
CA ASP A 162 -8.13 17.62 -14.60
C ASP A 162 -8.86 16.31 -14.88
N PRO A 163 -8.30 15.16 -14.47
CA PRO A 163 -8.77 13.86 -14.92
C PRO A 163 -10.12 13.48 -14.29
N ASP A 164 -10.98 12.78 -15.07
CA ASP A 164 -12.18 12.12 -14.54
C ASP A 164 -11.83 10.90 -13.67
N LEU A 165 -10.68 10.25 -13.95
CA LEU A 165 -10.17 9.06 -13.26
C LEU A 165 -8.67 9.22 -12.97
N LEU A 166 -8.31 9.11 -11.69
CA LEU A 166 -6.93 9.24 -11.21
C LEU A 166 -6.42 7.93 -10.61
N PHE A 167 -5.37 7.36 -11.20
CA PHE A 167 -4.66 6.21 -10.64
C PHE A 167 -3.44 6.69 -9.84
N LEU A 168 -3.35 6.27 -8.58
CA LEU A 168 -2.25 6.59 -7.67
C LEU A 168 -1.63 5.28 -7.14
N ASP A 169 -0.46 4.90 -7.66
CA ASP A 169 0.24 3.69 -7.20
C ASP A 169 1.21 4.05 -6.07
N GLU A 170 0.85 3.67 -4.83
CA GLU A 170 1.56 3.95 -3.58
C GLU A 170 1.95 5.44 -3.41
N PRO A 171 0.98 6.38 -3.44
CA PRO A 171 1.26 7.81 -3.49
C PRO A 171 1.95 8.37 -2.24
N THR A 172 1.83 7.70 -1.10
CA THR A 172 2.33 8.16 0.22
C THR A 172 3.71 7.61 0.59
N THR A 173 4.26 6.70 -0.22
CA THR A 173 5.57 6.10 0.04
C THR A 173 6.67 7.17 0.07
N GLY A 174 7.45 7.20 1.17
CA GLY A 174 8.55 8.14 1.36
C GLY A 174 8.13 9.57 1.75
N ILE A 175 6.85 9.83 2.01
CA ILE A 175 6.34 11.14 2.45
C ILE A 175 6.32 11.22 3.99
N ASP A 176 6.72 12.36 4.51
CA ASP A 176 6.60 12.69 5.92
C ASP A 176 5.13 12.81 6.38
N PRO A 177 4.82 12.70 7.68
CA PRO A 177 3.43 12.72 8.16
C PRO A 177 2.64 13.99 7.82
N ALA A 178 3.31 15.14 7.65
CA ALA A 178 2.63 16.39 7.27
C ALA A 178 2.26 16.37 5.78
N GLY A 179 3.18 15.96 4.91
CA GLY A 179 2.96 15.79 3.48
C GLY A 179 1.89 14.74 3.18
N ARG A 180 1.87 13.63 3.95
CA ARG A 180 0.85 12.59 3.86
C ARG A 180 -0.56 13.15 4.14
N ARG A 181 -0.72 13.91 5.23
CA ARG A 181 -2.01 14.56 5.53
C ARG A 181 -2.46 15.54 4.43
N ALA A 182 -1.52 16.30 3.86
CA ALA A 182 -1.82 17.22 2.75
C ALA A 182 -2.30 16.46 1.50
N LEU A 183 -1.65 15.34 1.18
CA LEU A 183 -2.05 14.48 0.06
C LEU A 183 -3.44 13.84 0.29
N HIS A 184 -3.71 13.36 1.50
CA HIS A 184 -5.05 12.82 1.85
C HIS A 184 -6.14 13.89 1.67
N GLN A 185 -5.88 15.13 2.08
CA GLN A 185 -6.82 16.23 1.88
C GLN A 185 -7.01 16.56 0.39
N LEU A 186 -5.95 16.47 -0.41
CA LEU A 186 -6.05 16.65 -1.86
C LEU A 186 -6.94 15.56 -2.48
N ILE A 187 -6.69 14.30 -2.18
CA ILE A 187 -7.49 13.16 -2.68
C ILE A 187 -8.96 13.34 -2.31
N ALA A 188 -9.25 13.69 -1.04
CA ALA A 188 -10.62 13.91 -0.59
C ALA A 188 -11.31 15.08 -1.32
N ARG A 189 -10.57 16.17 -1.64
CA ARG A 189 -11.12 17.28 -2.44
C ARG A 189 -11.40 16.86 -3.87
N LEU A 190 -10.45 16.19 -4.53
CA LEU A 190 -10.64 15.71 -5.91
C LEU A 190 -11.87 14.80 -6.01
N ALA A 191 -12.05 13.88 -5.07
CA ALA A 191 -13.23 13.02 -5.01
C ALA A 191 -14.51 13.83 -4.78
N ALA A 192 -14.50 14.80 -3.88
CA ALA A 192 -15.65 15.69 -3.64
C ALA A 192 -16.01 16.54 -4.87
N ASP A 193 -15.03 16.87 -5.71
CA ASP A 193 -15.21 17.58 -6.99
C ASP A 193 -15.64 16.63 -8.12
N GLY A 194 -15.77 15.32 -7.87
CA GLY A 194 -16.26 14.30 -8.80
C GLY A 194 -15.22 13.45 -9.49
N THR A 195 -13.90 13.66 -9.21
CA THR A 195 -12.84 12.78 -9.72
C THR A 195 -12.94 11.41 -9.07
N THR A 196 -12.95 10.35 -9.87
CA THR A 196 -12.81 8.98 -9.36
C THR A 196 -11.36 8.70 -9.06
N VAL A 197 -11.05 8.17 -7.87
CA VAL A 197 -9.67 7.88 -7.47
C VAL A 197 -9.48 6.39 -7.23
N PHE A 198 -8.56 5.78 -7.97
CA PHE A 198 -8.09 4.43 -7.72
C PHE A 198 -6.70 4.51 -7.10
N LEU A 199 -6.57 4.14 -5.83
CA LEU A 199 -5.29 4.21 -5.14
C LEU A 199 -4.83 2.84 -4.65
N THR A 200 -3.53 2.58 -4.74
CA THR A 200 -2.92 1.43 -4.08
C THR A 200 -2.15 1.89 -2.84
N SER A 201 -2.14 1.09 -1.81
CA SER A 201 -1.30 1.31 -0.64
C SER A 201 -0.94 -0.02 0.03
N HIS A 202 0.19 -0.01 0.72
CA HIS A 202 0.55 -1.02 1.68
C HIS A 202 0.26 -0.58 3.13
N ALA A 203 -0.26 0.62 3.35
CA ALA A 203 -0.68 1.14 4.66
C ALA A 203 -2.21 1.06 4.76
N MET A 204 -2.71 0.05 5.48
CA MET A 204 -4.15 -0.20 5.59
C MET A 204 -4.89 0.93 6.28
N ASP A 205 -4.27 1.54 7.30
CA ASP A 205 -4.80 2.66 8.07
C ASP A 205 -5.03 3.92 7.23
N GLU A 206 -4.25 4.09 6.15
CA GLU A 206 -4.44 5.20 5.22
C GLU A 206 -5.67 4.98 4.35
N VAL A 207 -5.78 3.80 3.79
CA VAL A 207 -6.89 3.46 2.88
C VAL A 207 -8.20 3.35 3.64
N GLU A 208 -8.18 2.81 4.87
CA GLU A 208 -9.34 2.77 5.76
C GLU A 208 -9.97 4.15 5.99
N ARG A 209 -9.13 5.20 6.03
CA ARG A 209 -9.58 6.59 6.23
C ARG A 209 -10.00 7.32 4.96
N LEU A 210 -9.51 6.89 3.80
CA LEU A 210 -9.67 7.62 2.54
C LEU A 210 -10.69 6.97 1.61
N ALA A 211 -10.77 5.64 1.61
CA ALA A 211 -11.50 4.92 0.60
C ALA A 211 -12.97 4.70 0.99
N ASP A 212 -13.85 4.90 0.03
CA ASP A 212 -15.27 4.52 0.14
C ASP A 212 -15.42 3.01 0.09
N ARG A 213 -14.63 2.35 -0.78
CA ARG A 213 -14.55 0.89 -0.89
C ARG A 213 -13.10 0.45 -1.05
N VAL A 214 -12.82 -0.74 -0.53
CA VAL A 214 -11.49 -1.35 -0.62
C VAL A 214 -11.57 -2.74 -1.21
N MET A 215 -10.50 -3.14 -1.90
CA MET A 215 -10.24 -4.50 -2.31
C MET A 215 -8.97 -4.99 -1.62
N LEU A 216 -9.08 -6.09 -0.90
CA LEU A 216 -7.94 -6.78 -0.31
C LEU A 216 -7.45 -7.83 -1.30
N LEU A 217 -6.18 -7.72 -1.72
CA LEU A 217 -5.54 -8.61 -2.69
C LEU A 217 -4.42 -9.40 -2.02
N ARG A 218 -4.35 -10.72 -2.32
CA ARG A 218 -3.28 -11.61 -1.88
C ARG A 218 -2.94 -12.60 -2.99
N ASP A 219 -1.68 -12.71 -3.35
CA ASP A 219 -1.16 -13.67 -4.33
C ASP A 219 -1.95 -13.70 -5.66
N GLY A 220 -2.41 -12.51 -6.10
CA GLY A 220 -3.21 -12.33 -7.30
C GLY A 220 -4.70 -12.61 -7.14
N ASP A 221 -5.16 -13.07 -5.97
CA ASP A 221 -6.56 -13.34 -5.67
C ASP A 221 -7.21 -12.25 -4.83
N VAL A 222 -8.51 -12.03 -5.05
CA VAL A 222 -9.31 -11.11 -4.25
C VAL A 222 -9.75 -11.81 -2.96
N VAL A 223 -9.35 -11.25 -1.81
CA VAL A 223 -9.69 -11.77 -0.48
C VAL A 223 -11.04 -11.22 -0.01
N ALA A 224 -11.27 -9.92 -0.17
CA ALA A 224 -12.51 -9.23 0.18
C ALA A 224 -12.65 -7.92 -0.60
N VAL A 225 -13.89 -7.48 -0.82
CA VAL A 225 -14.22 -6.16 -1.41
C VAL A 225 -15.42 -5.59 -0.68
N GLY A 226 -15.35 -4.32 -0.30
CA GLY A 226 -16.46 -3.61 0.34
C GLY A 226 -16.03 -2.32 1.02
N PRO A 227 -16.98 -1.58 1.59
CA PRO A 227 -16.70 -0.45 2.46
C PRO A 227 -15.83 -0.89 3.67
N PRO A 228 -14.78 -0.14 4.04
CA PRO A 228 -13.91 -0.50 5.17
C PRO A 228 -14.68 -0.81 6.45
N ALA A 229 -15.65 0.03 6.80
CA ALA A 229 -16.44 -0.14 8.02
C ALA A 229 -17.27 -1.45 8.03
N GLU A 230 -17.82 -1.86 6.88
CA GLU A 230 -18.57 -3.12 6.76
C GLU A 230 -17.65 -4.33 6.88
N LEU A 231 -16.50 -4.31 6.18
CA LEU A 231 -15.51 -5.38 6.27
C LEU A 231 -14.98 -5.55 7.70
N ILE A 232 -14.72 -4.44 8.40
CA ILE A 232 -14.29 -4.46 9.80
C ILE A 232 -15.38 -5.03 10.69
N ALA A 233 -16.63 -4.58 10.55
CA ALA A 233 -17.75 -5.07 11.35
C ALA A 233 -18.00 -6.57 11.15
N GLU A 234 -17.86 -7.08 9.92
CA GLU A 234 -18.11 -8.48 9.59
C GLU A 234 -16.94 -9.38 9.97
N HIS A 235 -15.69 -8.94 9.74
CA HIS A 235 -14.53 -9.81 9.78
C HIS A 235 -13.50 -9.50 10.86
N ALA A 236 -13.35 -8.25 11.35
CA ALA A 236 -12.23 -7.91 12.23
C ALA A 236 -12.41 -8.36 13.70
N GLY A 237 -13.63 -8.65 14.11
CA GLY A 237 -13.95 -9.08 15.48
C GLY A 237 -14.19 -7.93 16.44
N ARG A 238 -13.93 -8.16 17.74
CA ARG A 238 -14.18 -7.18 18.80
C ARG A 238 -12.93 -6.35 19.10
N PRO A 239 -13.10 -5.14 19.68
CA PRO A 239 -12.02 -4.38 20.24
C PRO A 239 -11.19 -5.17 21.24
N ARG A 240 -9.95 -4.76 21.45
CA ARG A 240 -9.01 -5.42 22.35
C ARG A 240 -8.21 -4.42 23.19
N LEU A 241 -7.78 -4.90 24.35
CA LEU A 241 -6.83 -4.18 25.18
C LEU A 241 -5.43 -4.74 24.97
N GLU A 242 -4.49 -3.91 24.56
CA GLU A 242 -3.08 -4.23 24.41
C GLU A 242 -2.30 -3.65 25.59
N ILE A 243 -1.53 -4.48 26.27
CA ILE A 243 -0.77 -4.12 27.46
C ILE A 243 0.70 -4.42 27.21
N ALA A 244 1.54 -3.39 27.15
CA ALA A 244 2.99 -3.56 27.10
C ALA A 244 3.52 -3.79 28.52
N LEU A 245 4.11 -4.95 28.75
CA LEU A 245 4.63 -5.30 30.07
C LEU A 245 6.00 -4.69 30.29
N ARG A 246 6.26 -4.25 31.52
CA ARG A 246 7.55 -3.70 31.93
C ARG A 246 8.65 -4.77 31.90
N ASP A 247 8.31 -6.01 32.16
CA ASP A 247 9.17 -7.18 32.07
C ASP A 247 8.42 -8.28 31.29
N PRO A 248 8.64 -8.40 29.97
CA PRO A 248 8.00 -9.44 29.16
C PRO A 248 8.37 -10.86 29.61
N THR A 249 9.45 -11.02 30.39
CA THR A 249 9.85 -12.35 30.90
C THR A 249 8.98 -12.82 32.06
N ALA A 250 8.19 -11.94 32.67
CA ALA A 250 7.21 -12.29 33.71
C ALA A 250 6.06 -13.18 33.19
N VAL A 251 5.94 -13.31 31.86
CA VAL A 251 4.92 -14.15 31.17
C VAL A 251 5.42 -15.57 30.90
N ARG A 252 6.63 -15.94 31.36
CA ARG A 252 7.14 -17.31 31.19
C ARG A 252 6.51 -18.25 32.22
N PRO A 253 6.12 -19.48 31.81
CA PRO A 253 5.69 -20.49 32.78
C PRO A 253 6.81 -20.69 33.81
N SER A 254 6.48 -20.68 35.08
CA SER A 254 7.39 -21.14 36.14
C SER A 254 7.74 -22.58 35.85
N GLU A 255 9.00 -22.83 35.47
CA GLU A 255 9.55 -24.18 35.41
C GLU A 255 9.33 -24.79 36.80
N CYS A 256 8.54 -25.86 36.80
CA CYS A 256 8.41 -26.75 37.97
C CYS A 256 9.85 -27.25 38.29
N THR A 257 10.44 -26.73 39.35
CA THR A 257 11.68 -27.30 39.90
C THR A 257 11.37 -28.65 40.46
N THR A 258 11.49 -29.69 39.65
CA THR A 258 11.71 -31.03 40.13
C THR A 258 13.24 -31.22 40.15
N ASP A 259 13.80 -31.20 41.36
CA ASP A 259 15.14 -31.70 41.59
C ASP A 259 15.21 -33.17 41.12
N ASP A 260 15.79 -33.38 39.95
CA ASP A 260 16.46 -34.64 39.63
C ASP A 260 17.55 -34.41 38.57
N ASP A 261 18.74 -34.77 39.00
CA ASP A 261 19.96 -34.71 38.22
C ASP A 261 19.92 -35.69 37.02
N SER A 262 20.33 -35.17 35.90
CA SER A 262 20.89 -35.81 34.72
C SER A 262 20.03 -35.73 33.45
N VAL A 263 20.63 -35.08 32.51
CA VAL A 263 20.86 -35.38 31.08
C VAL A 263 20.85 -34.08 30.23
N THR A 264 22.05 -33.73 29.83
CA THR A 264 22.35 -32.78 28.72
C THR A 264 21.74 -33.26 27.42
N THR A 265 20.82 -32.49 26.84
CA THR A 265 20.66 -32.40 25.39
C THR A 265 20.36 -30.95 24.99
N ASN A 266 21.32 -30.35 24.28
CA ASN A 266 21.16 -29.12 23.53
C ASN A 266 20.16 -29.38 22.38
N ASP A 267 18.92 -28.94 22.54
CA ASP A 267 18.06 -28.66 21.42
C ASP A 267 17.53 -27.24 21.58
N ALA A 268 18.03 -26.36 20.70
CA ALA A 268 17.50 -25.02 20.55
C ALA A 268 16.06 -25.11 20.05
N PRO A 269 15.10 -24.33 20.59
CA PRO A 269 13.73 -24.31 20.07
C PRO A 269 13.73 -23.67 18.69
N THR A 270 13.34 -24.46 17.71
CA THR A 270 13.05 -24.03 16.36
C THR A 270 11.61 -23.49 16.31
N ASN A 271 11.52 -22.23 15.83
CA ASN A 271 10.34 -21.58 15.26
C ASN A 271 9.16 -21.17 16.17
N GLY A 272 9.12 -19.86 16.50
CA GLY A 272 8.01 -18.97 16.13
C GLY A 272 6.69 -19.07 16.91
N ASP A 273 6.52 -19.94 17.89
CA ASP A 273 5.32 -19.89 18.74
C ASP A 273 5.49 -18.79 19.80
N PRO A 274 4.47 -17.90 19.97
CA PRO A 274 4.50 -16.90 21.04
C PRO A 274 4.59 -17.62 22.40
N PRO A 275 5.28 -17.04 23.39
CA PRO A 275 5.37 -17.63 24.71
C PRO A 275 3.97 -17.81 25.30
N ALA A 276 3.71 -18.98 25.88
CA ALA A 276 2.44 -19.25 26.56
C ALA A 276 2.24 -18.27 27.74
N VAL A 277 1.03 -17.74 27.84
CA VAL A 277 0.64 -16.90 29.00
C VAL A 277 0.77 -17.73 30.27
N ASP A 278 1.34 -17.18 31.32
CA ASP A 278 1.28 -17.79 32.64
C ASP A 278 -0.21 -18.03 33.00
N ASP A 279 -0.56 -19.26 33.33
CA ASP A 279 -1.93 -19.65 33.69
C ASP A 279 -2.48 -18.76 34.81
N GLY A 280 -1.61 -18.22 35.69
CA GLY A 280 -1.96 -17.31 36.76
C GLY A 280 -2.45 -15.92 36.29
N ILE A 281 -1.89 -15.39 35.22
CA ILE A 281 -2.31 -14.09 34.66
C ILE A 281 -3.65 -14.25 33.96
N SER A 282 -3.77 -15.29 33.12
CA SER A 282 -5.02 -15.57 32.39
C SER A 282 -6.16 -15.85 33.36
N ALA A 283 -5.92 -16.61 34.44
CA ALA A 283 -6.92 -16.86 35.47
C ALA A 283 -7.32 -15.58 36.23
N ALA A 284 -6.35 -14.76 36.62
CA ALA A 284 -6.63 -13.52 37.32
C ALA A 284 -7.46 -12.52 36.50
N VAL A 285 -7.20 -12.43 35.20
CA VAL A 285 -7.98 -11.59 34.28
C VAL A 285 -9.37 -12.18 34.04
N ALA A 286 -9.48 -13.50 33.84
CA ALA A 286 -10.75 -14.18 33.65
C ALA A 286 -11.67 -14.12 34.88
N ASP A 287 -11.10 -14.13 36.08
CA ASP A 287 -11.84 -13.94 37.35
C ASP A 287 -12.31 -12.48 37.52
N ALA A 288 -11.59 -11.52 36.96
CA ALA A 288 -11.90 -10.09 37.08
C ALA A 288 -12.89 -9.59 36.02
N VAL A 289 -12.91 -10.25 34.84
CA VAL A 289 -13.75 -9.87 33.69
C VAL A 289 -14.33 -11.10 33.05
N ASP A 290 -15.65 -11.22 33.06
CA ASP A 290 -16.37 -12.40 32.52
C ASP A 290 -16.22 -12.45 30.98
N GLY A 291 -15.76 -13.59 30.49
CA GLY A 291 -15.59 -13.83 29.04
C GLY A 291 -14.35 -13.22 28.40
N ALA A 292 -13.43 -12.66 29.19
CA ALA A 292 -12.14 -12.16 28.69
C ALA A 292 -11.25 -13.32 28.21
N THR A 293 -10.55 -13.10 27.10
CA THR A 293 -9.53 -14.01 26.56
C THR A 293 -8.18 -13.29 26.55
N VAL A 294 -7.17 -13.91 27.17
CA VAL A 294 -5.82 -13.35 27.28
C VAL A 294 -4.87 -14.10 26.35
N GLU A 295 -4.18 -13.36 25.50
CA GLU A 295 -3.16 -13.87 24.58
C GLU A 295 -1.82 -13.19 24.90
N SER A 296 -0.72 -13.96 24.95
CA SER A 296 0.64 -13.39 25.00
C SER A 296 1.04 -12.80 23.65
N THR A 297 1.71 -11.66 23.70
CA THR A 297 2.39 -11.07 22.55
C THR A 297 3.89 -10.94 22.84
N THR A 298 4.68 -10.55 21.85
CA THR A 298 6.13 -10.37 22.01
C THR A 298 6.47 -9.37 23.13
N ASP A 299 5.64 -8.32 23.26
CA ASP A 299 5.90 -7.19 24.17
C ASP A 299 4.95 -7.15 25.38
N GLY A 300 4.02 -8.13 25.49
CA GLY A 300 3.06 -8.10 26.59
C GLY A 300 1.84 -8.98 26.41
N LEU A 301 0.67 -8.42 26.65
CA LEU A 301 -0.62 -9.12 26.65
C LEU A 301 -1.61 -8.46 25.70
N ARG A 302 -2.45 -9.27 25.10
CA ARG A 302 -3.64 -8.85 24.35
C ARG A 302 -4.87 -9.48 24.99
N ILE A 303 -5.81 -8.67 25.41
CA ILE A 303 -7.03 -9.10 26.08
C ILE A 303 -8.21 -8.74 25.18
N ARG A 304 -9.04 -9.73 24.88
CA ARG A 304 -10.24 -9.61 24.05
C ARG A 304 -11.49 -9.92 24.86
N GLY A 305 -12.64 -9.45 24.39
CA GLY A 305 -13.94 -9.76 24.99
C GLY A 305 -14.23 -8.93 26.24
N ILE A 306 -13.60 -7.78 26.37
CA ILE A 306 -13.83 -6.82 27.47
C ILE A 306 -14.46 -5.52 26.94
N ASP A 307 -15.15 -4.80 27.81
CA ASP A 307 -15.64 -3.45 27.55
C ASP A 307 -14.68 -2.40 28.11
N PRO A 308 -14.64 -1.17 27.56
CA PRO A 308 -13.78 -0.10 28.07
C PRO A 308 -13.96 0.21 29.56
N VAL A 309 -15.15 -0.02 30.10
CA VAL A 309 -15.45 0.20 31.54
C VAL A 309 -14.77 -0.84 32.43
N GLU A 310 -14.36 -1.98 31.90
CA GLU A 310 -13.72 -3.08 32.61
C GLU A 310 -12.20 -3.00 32.66
N ILE A 311 -11.60 -2.01 31.97
CA ILE A 311 -10.15 -1.78 31.95
C ILE A 311 -9.59 -1.66 33.37
N GLY A 312 -10.32 -0.98 34.29
CA GLY A 312 -9.92 -0.86 35.68
C GLY A 312 -9.78 -2.22 36.38
N SER A 313 -10.73 -3.14 36.15
CA SER A 313 -10.70 -4.50 36.71
C SER A 313 -9.51 -5.32 36.21
N VAL A 314 -9.14 -5.15 34.93
CA VAL A 314 -7.95 -5.79 34.35
C VAL A 314 -6.67 -5.27 35.01
N VAL A 315 -6.57 -3.94 35.22
CA VAL A 315 -5.41 -3.33 35.88
C VAL A 315 -5.27 -3.82 37.32
N ASP A 316 -6.37 -3.92 38.08
CA ASP A 316 -6.39 -4.42 39.45
C ASP A 316 -6.01 -5.91 39.52
N ALA A 317 -6.47 -6.73 38.53
CA ALA A 317 -6.09 -8.12 38.43
C ALA A 317 -4.58 -8.30 38.19
N LEU A 318 -4.01 -7.54 37.26
CA LEU A 318 -2.55 -7.56 36.98
C LEU A 318 -1.73 -7.12 38.21
N ALA A 319 -2.19 -6.09 38.91
CA ALA A 319 -1.55 -5.64 40.17
C ALA A 319 -1.58 -6.72 41.24
N THR A 320 -2.67 -7.51 41.34
CA THR A 320 -2.82 -8.60 42.33
C THR A 320 -1.82 -9.73 42.09
N VAL A 321 -1.51 -10.04 40.83
CA VAL A 321 -0.49 -11.05 40.46
C VAL A 321 0.92 -10.47 40.34
N GLY A 322 1.09 -9.18 40.66
CA GLY A 322 2.39 -8.52 40.69
C GLY A 322 2.99 -8.18 39.32
N VAL A 323 2.18 -8.18 38.28
CA VAL A 323 2.61 -7.85 36.92
C VAL A 323 2.55 -6.36 36.67
N GLY A 324 3.71 -5.74 36.39
CA GLY A 324 3.81 -4.33 36.04
C GLY A 324 3.74 -4.11 34.53
N PHE A 325 3.14 -3.01 34.09
CA PHE A 325 3.06 -2.61 32.70
C PHE A 325 3.54 -1.18 32.48
N ASP A 326 3.99 -0.86 31.27
CA ASP A 326 4.48 0.46 30.87
C ASP A 326 3.41 1.24 30.08
N SER A 327 2.58 0.55 29.31
CA SER A 327 1.46 1.17 28.59
C SER A 327 0.27 0.23 28.48
N LEU A 328 -0.89 0.85 28.32
CA LEU A 328 -2.15 0.19 28.10
C LEU A 328 -2.87 0.94 26.98
N THR A 329 -3.22 0.21 25.91
CA THR A 329 -3.82 0.78 24.70
C THR A 329 -5.10 0.04 24.37
N TRP A 330 -6.19 0.79 24.23
CA TRP A 330 -7.43 0.26 23.66
C TRP A 330 -7.32 0.31 22.14
N ALA A 331 -7.38 -0.85 21.49
CA ALA A 331 -7.28 -0.98 20.05
C ALA A 331 -8.64 -1.35 19.47
N GLU A 332 -9.16 -0.48 18.61
CA GLU A 332 -10.32 -0.78 17.79
C GLU A 332 -9.93 -1.75 16.67
N PRO A 333 -10.87 -2.60 16.19
CA PRO A 333 -10.63 -3.45 15.05
C PRO A 333 -10.33 -2.64 13.79
N SER A 334 -9.48 -3.17 12.92
CA SER A 334 -8.99 -2.50 11.72
C SER A 334 -9.01 -3.42 10.49
N LEU A 335 -8.72 -2.88 9.31
CA LEU A 335 -8.52 -3.69 8.09
C LEU A 335 -7.36 -4.68 8.23
N GLU A 336 -6.37 -4.41 9.08
CA GLU A 336 -5.29 -5.37 9.37
C GLU A 336 -5.83 -6.62 10.06
N ASP A 337 -6.79 -6.45 10.99
CA ASP A 337 -7.45 -7.57 11.65
C ASP A 337 -8.33 -8.36 10.67
N VAL A 338 -8.99 -7.67 9.73
CA VAL A 338 -9.74 -8.32 8.62
C VAL A 338 -8.80 -9.18 7.79
N TYR A 339 -7.67 -8.59 7.35
CA TYR A 339 -6.70 -9.31 6.53
C TYR A 339 -6.15 -10.54 7.25
N LEU A 340 -5.71 -10.39 8.50
CA LEU A 340 -5.20 -11.48 9.33
C LEU A 340 -6.23 -12.63 9.46
N ARG A 341 -7.49 -12.30 9.71
CA ARG A 341 -8.54 -13.32 9.85
C ARG A 341 -8.86 -14.07 8.58
N LEU A 342 -8.91 -13.36 7.45
CA LEU A 342 -9.27 -13.97 6.16
C LEU A 342 -8.11 -14.75 5.55
N THR A 343 -6.86 -14.35 5.83
CA THR A 343 -5.67 -14.97 5.22
C THR A 343 -4.90 -15.89 6.16
N GLY A 344 -5.09 -15.75 7.47
CA GLY A 344 -4.28 -16.44 8.50
C GLY A 344 -2.86 -15.90 8.65
N GLU A 345 -2.51 -14.80 7.97
CA GLU A 345 -1.17 -14.20 7.96
C GLU A 345 -1.21 -12.79 8.51
N THR A 346 -0.25 -12.49 9.39
CA THR A 346 -0.04 -11.12 9.87
C THR A 346 0.41 -10.23 8.71
N TYR A 347 -0.28 -9.12 8.50
CA TYR A 347 0.11 -8.14 7.53
C TYR A 347 1.43 -7.49 7.96
N SER A 348 2.49 -7.75 7.21
CA SER A 348 3.79 -7.08 7.40
C SER A 348 4.11 -6.28 6.16
N PRO A 349 4.11 -4.96 6.21
CA PRO A 349 4.69 -4.14 5.16
C PRO A 349 6.21 -4.38 5.20
N ARG A 350 6.71 -5.25 4.32
CA ARG A 350 8.17 -5.50 4.22
C ARG A 350 8.85 -4.20 3.82
N SER A 351 9.84 -3.80 4.62
CA SER A 351 10.67 -2.62 4.35
C SER A 351 11.31 -2.70 2.96
N ALA A 352 11.43 -1.54 2.29
CA ALA A 352 11.99 -1.38 0.94
C ALA A 352 13.42 -1.94 0.74
N THR A 353 14.07 -2.44 1.79
CA THR A 353 15.42 -3.00 1.76
C THR A 353 15.48 -4.40 1.13
N ASP A 354 14.36 -5.13 1.07
CA ASP A 354 14.33 -6.51 0.50
C ASP A 354 14.13 -6.55 -1.02
N LEU A 355 13.79 -5.41 -1.65
CA LEU A 355 13.50 -5.36 -3.08
C LEU A 355 14.75 -5.33 -3.97
N THR A 356 15.92 -4.91 -3.43
CA THR A 356 17.16 -4.80 -4.22
C THR A 356 17.77 -6.15 -4.59
N ASP A 357 17.48 -7.21 -3.88
CA ASP A 357 18.06 -8.55 -4.15
C ASP A 357 17.19 -9.40 -5.09
N ALA A 358 15.88 -9.19 -5.15
CA ALA A 358 14.97 -9.90 -6.03
C ALA A 358 15.03 -9.35 -7.47
N GLU A 359 15.10 -8.02 -7.64
CA GLU A 359 15.23 -7.38 -8.95
C GLU A 359 16.61 -7.65 -9.59
N ARG A 360 17.69 -7.71 -8.80
CA ARG A 360 19.02 -8.10 -9.30
C ARG A 360 19.10 -9.55 -9.77
N ARG A 361 18.24 -10.43 -9.28
CA ARG A 361 18.17 -11.84 -9.73
C ARG A 361 17.33 -12.03 -11.00
N ALA A 362 16.36 -11.12 -11.25
CA ALA A 362 15.55 -11.16 -12.47
C ALA A 362 16.27 -10.60 -13.70
N ASP A 363 17.17 -9.63 -13.52
CA ASP A 363 17.91 -8.97 -14.62
C ASP A 363 19.26 -9.64 -14.96
N GLY A 364 19.69 -10.63 -14.15
CA GLY A 364 20.97 -11.34 -14.30
C GLY A 364 20.97 -12.52 -15.31
N GLY A 365 19.90 -12.76 -16.02
CA GLY A 365 19.65 -14.00 -16.76
C GLY A 365 19.80 -13.97 -18.28
N THR A 366 20.66 -13.12 -18.90
CA THR A 366 21.02 -13.31 -20.31
C THR A 366 22.38 -12.66 -20.63
N SER A 367 23.47 -13.33 -20.37
CA SER A 367 24.69 -13.26 -21.22
C SER A 367 25.69 -14.33 -20.80
N SER A 368 25.60 -15.50 -21.40
CA SER A 368 26.72 -16.43 -21.54
C SER A 368 26.52 -17.28 -22.79
N ASN A 369 27.24 -16.96 -23.83
CA ASN A 369 27.74 -17.93 -24.80
C ASN A 369 28.94 -17.30 -25.48
N GLY A 370 30.13 -17.76 -25.27
CA GLY A 370 30.77 -18.93 -25.81
C GLY A 370 31.92 -18.46 -26.67
N GLY A 371 33.11 -18.89 -26.39
CA GLY A 371 34.24 -18.72 -27.30
C GLY A 371 35.60 -18.85 -26.61
N SER A 372 35.95 -20.07 -26.29
CA SER A 372 37.34 -20.46 -26.06
C SER A 372 38.18 -20.35 -27.33
N HIS A 373 39.28 -19.60 -27.32
CA HIS A 373 40.42 -19.91 -28.10
C HIS A 373 41.71 -19.55 -27.34
N THR A 374 42.45 -20.59 -27.01
CA THR A 374 43.88 -20.59 -26.67
C THR A 374 44.67 -20.15 -27.88
N ASP A 375 45.61 -19.23 -27.77
CA ASP A 375 46.93 -19.42 -28.30
C ASP A 375 48.01 -18.55 -27.63
N SER A 376 49.15 -19.14 -27.53
CA SER A 376 50.42 -18.74 -26.92
C SER A 376 51.25 -17.89 -27.89
N GLY A 377 52.07 -16.95 -27.39
CA GLY A 377 53.18 -16.43 -28.21
C GLY A 377 53.77 -15.10 -27.74
N SER A 378 54.72 -15.17 -26.87
CA SER A 378 56.05 -14.53 -26.71
C SER A 378 56.41 -13.20 -27.41
N ARG A 379 56.98 -12.29 -26.56
CA ARG A 379 58.19 -11.44 -26.74
C ARG A 379 58.22 -10.39 -27.86
N THR A 380 58.51 -9.14 -27.55
CA THR A 380 59.75 -8.31 -27.38
C THR A 380 59.37 -6.86 -27.47
N ASP A 381 59.65 -6.04 -26.54
CA ASP A 381 60.74 -5.10 -26.31
C ASP A 381 61.03 -4.07 -27.41
N ASP A 382 61.23 -2.84 -26.96
CA ASP A 382 61.77 -1.59 -27.54
C ASP A 382 60.72 -0.49 -27.71
N GLY A 383 60.74 0.55 -26.94
CA GLY A 383 61.79 1.58 -26.71
C GLY A 383 61.61 2.74 -27.70
N VAL A 384 61.18 3.89 -27.21
CA VAL A 384 61.73 5.21 -27.54
C VAL A 384 60.70 6.36 -27.36
N ARG A 385 60.97 7.19 -26.39
CA ARG A 385 60.51 8.60 -26.28
C ARG A 385 61.45 9.48 -27.09
N PRO A 386 61.28 10.84 -27.10
CA PRO A 386 60.17 11.79 -27.31
C PRO A 386 60.49 12.80 -28.42
N HIS A 387 59.59 13.73 -28.77
CA HIS A 387 59.95 15.08 -29.12
C HIS A 387 58.78 16.08 -29.06
N SER A 388 59.04 17.11 -28.36
CA SER A 388 58.67 18.47 -28.20
C SER A 388 58.43 19.30 -29.47
N GLY A 389 57.62 20.36 -29.34
CA GLY A 389 57.62 21.57 -30.18
C GLY A 389 56.23 22.01 -30.54
N SER A 390 55.67 23.01 -30.02
CA SER A 390 55.88 24.45 -29.85
C SER A 390 55.02 25.24 -30.86
N ARG A 391 54.17 26.13 -30.30
CA ARG A 391 53.82 27.48 -30.72
C ARG A 391 53.08 27.81 -32.04
N GLY A 392 52.11 28.70 -31.86
CA GLY A 392 51.63 29.71 -32.83
C GLY A 392 50.13 29.90 -32.71
N ASP A 393 49.59 30.83 -31.99
CA ASP A 393 49.53 32.33 -32.09
C ASP A 393 48.72 32.81 -33.28
N GLY A 394 47.77 33.73 -33.01
CA GLY A 394 47.08 34.62 -33.95
C GLY A 394 45.61 34.21 -34.19
N GLY A 395 44.58 34.94 -33.81
CA GLY A 395 44.38 36.34 -33.76
C GLY A 395 43.15 36.71 -34.56
N ALA A 396 42.20 37.35 -33.90
CA ALA A 396 41.26 38.36 -34.42
C ALA A 396 40.31 38.05 -35.60
N ARG A 397 39.05 37.94 -35.35
CA ARG A 397 38.03 39.02 -35.56
C ARG A 397 36.70 38.57 -35.00
#